data_d75a09399bbcf158a902b319a0fd984d
#
_entry.id   d75a09399bbcf158a902b319a0fd984d
#
_cell.length_a   1.000
_cell.length_b   1.000
_cell.length_c   1.000
_cell.angle_alpha   90.00
_cell.angle_beta   90.00
_cell.angle_gamma   90.00
#
_symmetry.space_group_name_H-M   'P 1'
#
loop_
_entity.id
_entity.type
_entity.pdbx_description
1 polymer ?
#
loop_
_entity_poly.entity_id
_entity_poly.type
_entity_poly.pdbx_seq_one_letter_code
_entity_poly.pdbx_strand_id
1 'polypeptide(L)'
;MAALAALPLPLPRGHRIERVAVVMPAHNEEEHLEPALQALQQSADALHRVRPDVVVRVTVVLDSCTDGSAAIAAGYAAADPRVSVLAVGYRSAGASRAAGVRASGIGVTRRRPPGQRWSPSPWAGRTWLANTDADSRVPENWLVRQLEFAEAGADAVLGSVEPDPAGMDPELLRRWREHHPFHEDHPHIYGANFGVRASAYLAAGGFARITSEEDRALVHGLRSRAFTVTATDSTRVMTSGRTHARAPHGFGAYLRTLGRALPPPTA
;
A
#
# COMPACT_ATOMS: atom_id res chain seq x y z
N MET A 1 26.41 29.11 -6.11
CA MET A 1 25.52 28.47 -7.11
C MET A 1 25.61 26.95 -6.91
N ALA A 2 24.63 26.34 -6.24
CA ALA A 2 24.59 24.90 -6.06
C ALA A 2 24.10 24.27 -7.36
N ALA A 3 24.91 23.39 -7.95
CA ALA A 3 24.53 22.63 -9.14
C ALA A 3 23.34 21.75 -8.82
N LEU A 4 22.21 21.97 -9.49
CA LEU A 4 21.08 21.01 -9.51
C LEU A 4 21.65 19.68 -10.01
N ALA A 5 21.73 18.69 -9.13
CA ALA A 5 22.07 17.32 -9.50
C ALA A 5 20.99 16.83 -10.48
N ALA A 6 21.39 16.52 -11.71
CA ALA A 6 20.51 15.98 -12.73
C ALA A 6 19.83 14.72 -12.17
N LEU A 7 18.49 14.74 -12.10
CA LEU A 7 17.70 13.60 -11.72
C LEU A 7 17.97 12.43 -12.70
N PRO A 8 18.03 11.18 -12.22
CA PRO A 8 18.23 10.04 -13.09
C PRO A 8 17.09 9.97 -14.11
N LEU A 9 17.43 9.75 -15.38
CA LEU A 9 16.47 9.53 -16.45
C LEU A 9 15.54 8.36 -16.07
N PRO A 10 14.23 8.44 -16.35
CA PRO A 10 13.32 7.34 -16.14
C PRO A 10 13.84 6.11 -16.90
N LEU A 11 13.83 4.95 -16.21
CA LEU A 11 14.17 3.67 -16.85
C LEU A 11 13.18 3.41 -18.00
N PRO A 12 13.60 2.67 -19.06
CA PRO A 12 12.72 2.36 -20.18
C PRO A 12 11.40 1.76 -19.69
N ARG A 13 10.28 2.31 -20.15
CA ARG A 13 8.92 1.83 -19.83
C ARG A 13 8.77 0.41 -20.35
N GLY A 14 8.19 -0.50 -19.55
CA GLY A 14 7.77 -1.82 -20.03
C GLY A 14 8.61 -3.01 -19.58
N HIS A 15 9.41 -2.91 -18.53
CA HIS A 15 10.02 -4.13 -17.97
C HIS A 15 8.93 -5.00 -17.31
N ARG A 16 8.87 -6.27 -17.76
CA ARG A 16 8.06 -7.31 -17.14
C ARG A 16 8.34 -7.37 -15.65
N ILE A 17 7.28 -7.50 -14.85
CA ILE A 17 7.41 -7.65 -13.41
C ILE A 17 7.82 -9.11 -13.11
N GLU A 18 8.89 -9.25 -12.34
CA GLU A 18 9.44 -10.54 -11.89
C GLU A 18 9.29 -10.72 -10.38
N ARG A 19 9.06 -9.63 -9.66
CA ARG A 19 8.92 -9.62 -8.19
C ARG A 19 7.78 -8.72 -7.75
N VAL A 20 7.05 -9.19 -6.76
CA VAL A 20 6.08 -8.39 -6.01
C VAL A 20 6.51 -8.35 -4.55
N ALA A 21 6.66 -7.16 -3.99
CA ALA A 21 6.86 -6.95 -2.57
C ALA A 21 5.61 -6.28 -2.00
N VAL A 22 4.87 -7.04 -1.19
CA VAL A 22 3.71 -6.52 -0.47
C VAL A 22 4.16 -6.01 0.88
N VAL A 23 3.71 -4.81 1.26
CA VAL A 23 3.97 -4.21 2.57
C VAL A 23 2.65 -3.93 3.26
N MET A 24 2.49 -4.48 4.46
CA MET A 24 1.30 -4.36 5.29
C MET A 24 1.70 -3.83 6.68
N PRO A 25 1.57 -2.52 6.96
CA PRO A 25 1.75 -1.99 8.31
C PRO A 25 0.59 -2.40 9.21
N ALA A 26 0.89 -2.76 10.45
CA ALA A 26 -0.08 -3.14 11.47
C ALA A 26 0.25 -2.45 12.80
N HIS A 27 -0.78 -1.89 13.46
CA HIS A 27 -0.70 -1.34 14.82
C HIS A 27 -1.95 -1.75 15.60
N ASN A 28 -1.82 -2.79 16.45
CA ASN A 28 -2.91 -3.34 17.24
C ASN A 28 -4.13 -3.76 16.40
N GLU A 29 -3.93 -4.68 15.46
CA GLU A 29 -4.94 -5.16 14.50
C GLU A 29 -5.34 -6.63 14.73
N GLU A 30 -5.32 -7.14 15.97
CA GLU A 30 -5.61 -8.55 16.28
C GLU A 30 -6.98 -9.02 15.74
N GLU A 31 -7.97 -8.14 15.67
CA GLU A 31 -9.32 -8.45 15.17
C GLU A 31 -9.39 -8.55 13.64
N HIS A 32 -8.46 -7.90 12.92
CA HIS A 32 -8.55 -7.70 11.47
C HIS A 32 -7.40 -8.36 10.70
N LEU A 33 -6.25 -8.58 11.35
CA LEU A 33 -5.03 -9.02 10.69
C LEU A 33 -5.16 -10.41 10.05
N GLU A 34 -5.84 -11.34 10.70
CA GLU A 34 -6.02 -12.69 10.16
C GLU A 34 -6.84 -12.70 8.86
N PRO A 35 -8.06 -12.10 8.78
CA PRO A 35 -8.79 -11.99 7.53
C PRO A 35 -8.02 -11.24 6.43
N ALA A 36 -7.24 -10.21 6.79
CA ALA A 36 -6.42 -9.46 5.84
C ALA A 36 -5.30 -10.32 5.25
N LEU A 37 -4.59 -11.09 6.08
CA LEU A 37 -3.54 -12.00 5.62
C LEU A 37 -4.09 -13.15 4.80
N GLN A 38 -5.25 -13.71 5.17
CA GLN A 38 -5.92 -14.75 4.39
C GLN A 38 -6.30 -14.25 2.99
N ALA A 39 -6.90 -13.06 2.88
CA ALA A 39 -7.24 -12.46 1.60
C ALA A 39 -5.98 -12.21 0.73
N LEU A 40 -4.90 -11.75 1.37
CA LEU A 40 -3.64 -11.53 0.67
C LEU A 40 -2.99 -12.83 0.18
N GLN A 41 -3.05 -13.92 0.95
CA GLN A 41 -2.59 -15.24 0.51
C GLN A 41 -3.38 -15.71 -0.72
N GLN A 42 -4.71 -15.58 -0.70
CA GLN A 42 -5.57 -15.92 -1.85
C GLN A 42 -5.16 -15.12 -3.10
N SER A 43 -4.87 -13.83 -2.95
CA SER A 43 -4.40 -13.01 -4.06
C SER A 43 -3.00 -13.41 -4.56
N ALA A 44 -2.09 -13.79 -3.66
CA ALA A 44 -0.77 -14.29 -4.03
C ALA A 44 -0.86 -15.64 -4.76
N ASP A 45 -1.76 -16.52 -4.32
CA ASP A 45 -2.01 -17.82 -4.96
C ASP A 45 -2.66 -17.65 -6.34
N ALA A 46 -3.59 -16.71 -6.49
CA ALA A 46 -4.16 -16.36 -7.79
C ALA A 46 -3.10 -15.86 -8.76
N LEU A 47 -2.20 -14.99 -8.29
CA LEU A 47 -1.08 -14.54 -9.12
C LEU A 47 -0.15 -15.70 -9.50
N HIS A 48 0.18 -16.59 -8.55
CA HIS A 48 1.04 -17.73 -8.83
C HIS A 48 0.44 -18.69 -9.88
N ARG A 49 -0.89 -18.87 -9.88
CA ARG A 49 -1.56 -19.69 -10.91
C ARG A 49 -1.38 -19.17 -12.33
N VAL A 50 -1.40 -17.84 -12.52
CA VAL A 50 -1.29 -17.22 -13.85
C VAL A 50 0.13 -16.75 -14.20
N ARG A 51 0.96 -16.51 -13.19
CA ARG A 51 2.34 -16.03 -13.30
C ARG A 51 3.26 -16.76 -12.31
N PRO A 52 3.54 -18.06 -12.52
CA PRO A 52 4.42 -18.84 -11.63
C PRO A 52 5.88 -18.35 -11.63
N ASP A 53 6.25 -17.54 -12.62
CA ASP A 53 7.55 -16.90 -12.76
C ASP A 53 7.74 -15.69 -11.80
N VAL A 54 6.67 -15.16 -11.22
CA VAL A 54 6.72 -13.98 -10.35
C VAL A 54 6.91 -14.39 -8.89
N VAL A 55 7.97 -13.87 -8.28
CA VAL A 55 8.25 -14.09 -6.85
C VAL A 55 7.48 -13.09 -6.01
N VAL A 56 6.56 -13.57 -5.17
CA VAL A 56 5.83 -12.74 -4.19
C VAL A 56 6.52 -12.81 -2.82
N ARG A 57 6.66 -11.68 -2.15
CA ARG A 57 7.09 -11.55 -0.76
C ARG A 57 6.17 -10.59 -0.04
N VAL A 58 5.78 -10.95 1.17
CA VAL A 58 4.89 -10.15 2.04
C VAL A 58 5.69 -9.78 3.29
N THR A 59 5.71 -8.51 3.64
CA THR A 59 6.29 -8.01 4.88
C THR A 59 5.19 -7.40 5.73
N VAL A 60 4.84 -8.07 6.82
CA VAL A 60 3.98 -7.51 7.86
C VAL A 60 4.84 -6.66 8.78
N VAL A 61 4.55 -5.38 8.88
CA VAL A 61 5.32 -4.44 9.72
C VAL A 61 4.53 -4.13 10.98
N LEU A 62 4.91 -4.78 12.08
CA LEU A 62 4.29 -4.58 13.40
C LEU A 62 4.86 -3.31 14.03
N ASP A 63 4.08 -2.25 14.08
CA ASP A 63 4.50 -0.95 14.60
C ASP A 63 3.95 -0.75 16.02
N SER A 64 4.78 -0.98 17.04
CA SER A 64 4.41 -0.77 18.46
C SER A 64 3.14 -1.55 18.88
N CYS A 65 2.95 -2.78 18.36
CA CYS A 65 1.82 -3.63 18.73
C CYS A 65 1.96 -4.13 20.18
N THR A 66 0.86 -4.13 20.91
CA THR A 66 0.74 -4.60 22.30
C THR A 66 -0.36 -5.64 22.49
N ASP A 67 -1.06 -6.00 21.42
CA ASP A 67 -2.16 -6.98 21.35
C ASP A 67 -1.68 -8.30 20.71
N GLY A 68 -2.62 -9.17 20.32
CA GLY A 68 -2.36 -10.46 19.68
C GLY A 68 -1.81 -10.40 18.24
N SER A 69 -1.68 -9.20 17.64
CA SER A 69 -1.20 -9.05 16.24
C SER A 69 0.13 -9.74 15.97
N ALA A 70 1.06 -9.71 16.95
CA ALA A 70 2.39 -10.32 16.79
C ALA A 70 2.30 -11.85 16.70
N ALA A 71 1.45 -12.48 17.50
CA ALA A 71 1.24 -13.92 17.48
C ALA A 71 0.60 -14.39 16.17
N ILE A 72 -0.41 -13.64 15.69
CA ILE A 72 -1.08 -13.92 14.40
C ILE A 72 -0.07 -13.82 13.26
N ALA A 73 0.69 -12.72 13.16
CA ALA A 73 1.68 -12.53 12.10
C ALA A 73 2.78 -13.61 12.11
N ALA A 74 3.25 -14.01 13.31
CA ALA A 74 4.23 -15.07 13.46
C ALA A 74 3.69 -16.44 13.00
N GLY A 75 2.42 -16.75 13.28
CA GLY A 75 1.76 -17.97 12.80
C GLY A 75 1.73 -18.04 11.28
N TYR A 76 1.37 -16.95 10.61
CA TYR A 76 1.38 -16.86 9.14
C TYR A 76 2.81 -16.97 8.56
N ALA A 77 3.80 -16.34 9.18
CA ALA A 77 5.18 -16.42 8.73
C ALA A 77 5.77 -17.84 8.89
N ALA A 78 5.32 -18.60 9.89
CA ALA A 78 5.70 -20.00 10.07
C ALA A 78 5.04 -20.92 9.04
N ALA A 79 3.81 -20.62 8.61
CA ALA A 79 3.02 -21.44 7.68
C ALA A 79 3.28 -21.11 6.20
N ASP A 80 3.66 -19.88 5.88
CA ASP A 80 3.87 -19.43 4.49
C ASP A 80 5.23 -18.75 4.32
N PRO A 81 6.18 -19.36 3.57
CA PRO A 81 7.53 -18.83 3.36
C PRO A 81 7.56 -17.50 2.59
N ARG A 82 6.44 -17.07 2.02
CA ARG A 82 6.32 -15.76 1.40
C ARG A 82 6.18 -14.65 2.43
N VAL A 83 5.71 -14.95 3.64
CA VAL A 83 5.41 -13.98 4.71
C VAL A 83 6.62 -13.79 5.62
N SER A 84 6.94 -12.58 5.92
CA SER A 84 7.96 -12.18 6.89
C SER A 84 7.41 -11.11 7.83
N VAL A 85 7.94 -11.04 9.05
CA VAL A 85 7.50 -10.10 10.07
C VAL A 85 8.66 -9.17 10.44
N LEU A 86 8.36 -7.87 10.50
CA LEU A 86 9.30 -6.83 10.93
C LEU A 86 8.67 -6.04 12.09
N ALA A 87 9.28 -6.06 13.26
CA ALA A 87 8.86 -5.24 14.39
C ALA A 87 9.58 -3.89 14.38
N VAL A 88 8.83 -2.81 14.59
CA VAL A 88 9.32 -1.43 14.64
C VAL A 88 8.59 -0.62 15.71
N GLY A 89 9.07 0.59 16.02
CA GLY A 89 8.49 1.47 17.03
C GLY A 89 8.32 2.90 16.53
N TYR A 90 7.73 3.08 15.33
CA TYR A 90 7.62 4.40 14.70
C TYR A 90 6.32 5.12 15.00
N ARG A 91 5.25 4.38 15.29
CA ARG A 91 3.87 4.91 15.40
C ARG A 91 3.49 5.81 14.22
N SER A 92 3.89 5.37 13.03
CA SER A 92 3.70 6.08 11.78
C SER A 92 3.55 5.09 10.62
N ALA A 93 2.41 5.11 9.93
CA ALA A 93 2.14 4.26 8.79
C ALA A 93 3.17 4.46 7.67
N GLY A 94 3.51 5.71 7.37
CA GLY A 94 4.51 6.04 6.34
C GLY A 94 5.92 5.52 6.68
N ALA A 95 6.36 5.67 7.95
CA ALA A 95 7.64 5.14 8.39
C ALA A 95 7.67 3.62 8.38
N SER A 96 6.56 2.98 8.77
CA SER A 96 6.39 1.53 8.76
C SER A 96 6.37 0.97 7.33
N ARG A 97 5.63 1.58 6.40
CA ARG A 97 5.68 1.24 4.97
C ARG A 97 7.09 1.38 4.41
N ALA A 98 7.76 2.51 4.68
CA ALA A 98 9.15 2.71 4.25
C ALA A 98 10.11 1.65 4.82
N ALA A 99 9.90 1.19 6.05
CA ALA A 99 10.69 0.11 6.65
C ALA A 99 10.42 -1.24 5.98
N GLY A 100 9.16 -1.58 5.70
CA GLY A 100 8.78 -2.79 4.97
C GLY A 100 9.37 -2.84 3.57
N VAL A 101 9.31 -1.72 2.83
CA VAL A 101 9.95 -1.61 1.51
C VAL A 101 11.46 -1.86 1.61
N ARG A 102 12.14 -1.27 2.60
CA ARG A 102 13.59 -1.53 2.80
C ARG A 102 13.88 -2.98 3.15
N ALA A 103 13.05 -3.60 4.00
CA ALA A 103 13.20 -5.01 4.38
C ALA A 103 13.03 -5.95 3.18
N SER A 104 12.22 -5.57 2.18
CA SER A 104 12.07 -6.29 0.90
C SER A 104 13.29 -6.15 -0.03
N GLY A 105 14.39 -5.55 0.43
CA GLY A 105 15.61 -5.36 -0.35
C GLY A 105 15.56 -4.18 -1.34
N ILE A 106 14.51 -3.36 -1.26
CA ILE A 106 14.35 -2.16 -2.08
C ILE A 106 14.79 -0.97 -1.24
N GLY A 107 15.94 -0.43 -1.58
CA GLY A 107 16.52 0.69 -0.86
C GLY A 107 17.77 1.19 -1.53
N VAL A 108 18.22 2.37 -1.11
CA VAL A 108 19.54 2.88 -1.46
C VAL A 108 20.56 2.07 -0.67
N THR A 109 21.47 1.39 -1.33
CA THR A 109 22.59 0.72 -0.66
C THR A 109 23.36 1.75 0.17
N ARG A 110 23.42 1.53 1.49
CA ARG A 110 23.90 2.48 2.50
C ARG A 110 25.40 2.78 2.47
N ARG A 111 26.20 2.17 1.61
CA ARG A 111 27.64 2.46 1.48
C ARG A 111 28.00 2.67 0.03
N ARG A 112 28.23 3.92 -0.31
CA ARG A 112 28.88 4.30 -1.56
C ARG A 112 30.29 4.82 -1.28
N PRO A 113 31.28 4.44 -2.11
CA PRO A 113 32.49 5.21 -2.22
C PRO A 113 32.17 6.64 -2.73
N PRO A 114 32.87 7.66 -2.26
CA PRO A 114 32.72 9.02 -2.79
C PRO A 114 32.91 9.01 -4.32
N GLY A 115 32.00 9.68 -5.05
CA GLY A 115 32.13 9.87 -6.50
C GLY A 115 31.28 8.92 -7.39
N GLN A 116 30.63 7.88 -6.88
CA GLN A 116 29.75 7.06 -7.71
C GLN A 116 28.33 7.65 -7.87
N ARG A 117 27.80 7.68 -9.12
CA ARG A 117 26.43 8.09 -9.42
C ARG A 117 25.43 7.09 -8.79
N TRP A 118 24.27 7.60 -8.37
CA TRP A 118 23.17 6.78 -7.89
C TRP A 118 22.68 5.85 -9.03
N SER A 119 22.66 4.55 -8.78
CA SER A 119 22.02 3.57 -9.66
C SER A 119 20.98 2.83 -8.84
N PRO A 120 19.71 2.75 -9.30
CA PRO A 120 18.73 1.86 -8.70
C PRO A 120 19.24 0.42 -8.71
N SER A 121 18.82 -0.40 -7.75
CA SER A 121 19.01 -1.84 -7.84
C SER A 121 18.60 -2.33 -9.26
N PRO A 122 19.36 -3.23 -9.89
CA PRO A 122 18.99 -3.78 -11.21
C PRO A 122 17.58 -4.36 -11.24
N TRP A 123 17.07 -4.75 -10.08
CA TRP A 123 15.72 -5.30 -9.89
C TRP A 123 14.62 -4.24 -9.72
N ALA A 124 14.98 -2.97 -9.50
CA ALA A 124 13.97 -1.93 -9.19
C ALA A 124 12.95 -1.73 -10.32
N GLY A 125 13.38 -1.83 -11.58
CA GLY A 125 12.48 -1.76 -12.73
C GLY A 125 11.56 -2.96 -12.91
N ARG A 126 11.93 -4.11 -12.33
CA ARG A 126 11.22 -5.40 -12.42
C ARG A 126 10.50 -5.79 -11.14
N THR A 127 10.49 -4.91 -10.14
CA THR A 127 9.81 -5.12 -8.87
C THR A 127 8.62 -4.19 -8.73
N TRP A 128 7.48 -4.76 -8.40
CA TRP A 128 6.26 -4.06 -8.02
C TRP A 128 6.12 -4.03 -6.51
N LEU A 129 5.91 -2.86 -5.95
CA LEU A 129 5.57 -2.65 -4.55
C LEU A 129 4.05 -2.54 -4.47
N ALA A 130 3.42 -3.40 -3.68
CA ALA A 130 2.00 -3.35 -3.40
C ALA A 130 1.80 -3.04 -1.92
N ASN A 131 0.92 -2.10 -1.61
CA ASN A 131 0.63 -1.67 -0.23
C ASN A 131 -0.84 -1.90 0.08
N THR A 132 -1.10 -2.51 1.21
CA THR A 132 -2.43 -2.67 1.80
C THR A 132 -2.33 -2.49 3.31
N ASP A 133 -3.46 -2.29 4.00
CA ASP A 133 -3.49 -2.12 5.44
C ASP A 133 -3.91 -3.42 6.15
N ALA A 134 -3.54 -3.56 7.41
CA ALA A 134 -3.79 -4.77 8.20
C ALA A 134 -5.26 -4.96 8.60
N ASP A 135 -6.11 -3.96 8.34
CA ASP A 135 -7.56 -4.00 8.50
C ASP A 135 -8.31 -4.05 7.16
N SER A 136 -7.61 -4.41 6.09
CA SER A 136 -8.11 -4.36 4.73
C SER A 136 -8.02 -5.73 4.06
N ARG A 137 -9.11 -6.15 3.38
CA ARG A 137 -9.19 -7.39 2.61
C ARG A 137 -9.12 -7.10 1.12
N VAL A 138 -8.04 -7.54 0.49
CA VAL A 138 -7.84 -7.40 -0.95
C VAL A 138 -8.67 -8.46 -1.71
N PRO A 139 -9.18 -8.17 -2.92
CA PRO A 139 -9.83 -9.19 -3.74
C PRO A 139 -8.82 -10.22 -4.27
N GLU A 140 -9.29 -11.42 -4.59
CA GLU A 140 -8.44 -12.51 -5.09
C GLU A 140 -7.59 -12.10 -6.31
N ASN A 141 -8.14 -11.30 -7.21
CA ASN A 141 -7.45 -10.84 -8.42
C ASN A 141 -6.54 -9.59 -8.20
N TRP A 142 -6.38 -9.12 -6.97
CA TRP A 142 -5.73 -7.83 -6.67
C TRP A 142 -4.31 -7.72 -7.25
N LEU A 143 -3.45 -8.69 -7.00
CA LEU A 143 -2.07 -8.67 -7.51
C LEU A 143 -2.05 -8.90 -9.03
N VAL A 144 -2.92 -9.75 -9.56
CA VAL A 144 -3.03 -10.00 -11.01
C VAL A 144 -3.35 -8.70 -11.74
N ARG A 145 -4.40 -8.00 -11.30
CA ARG A 145 -4.83 -6.74 -11.92
C ARG A 145 -3.76 -5.64 -11.81
N GLN A 146 -3.10 -5.52 -10.66
CA GLN A 146 -2.01 -4.55 -10.52
C GLN A 146 -0.86 -4.82 -11.51
N LEU A 147 -0.49 -6.09 -11.72
CA LEU A 147 0.56 -6.43 -12.67
C LEU A 147 0.13 -6.19 -14.12
N GLU A 148 -1.11 -6.43 -14.46
CA GLU A 148 -1.64 -6.09 -15.81
C GLU A 148 -1.47 -4.60 -16.10
N PHE A 149 -1.83 -3.72 -15.15
CA PHE A 149 -1.60 -2.28 -15.30
C PHE A 149 -0.12 -1.92 -15.38
N ALA A 150 0.72 -2.54 -14.52
CA ALA A 150 2.16 -2.29 -14.53
C ALA A 150 2.81 -2.68 -15.86
N GLU A 151 2.39 -3.80 -16.46
CA GLU A 151 2.89 -4.30 -17.74
C GLU A 151 2.29 -3.54 -18.94
N ALA A 152 1.09 -2.95 -18.76
CA ALA A 152 0.52 -2.01 -19.73
C ALA A 152 1.17 -0.60 -19.66
N GLY A 153 2.14 -0.39 -18.76
CA GLY A 153 2.94 0.84 -18.73
C GLY A 153 2.64 1.76 -17.55
N ALA A 154 1.79 1.38 -16.59
CA ALA A 154 1.61 2.14 -15.37
C ALA A 154 2.86 2.04 -14.48
N ASP A 155 3.30 3.19 -13.96
CA ASP A 155 4.34 3.28 -12.94
C ASP A 155 3.74 3.18 -11.53
N ALA A 156 2.48 3.60 -11.38
CA ALA A 156 1.70 3.41 -10.15
C ALA A 156 0.22 3.15 -10.44
N VAL A 157 -0.42 2.39 -9.55
CA VAL A 157 -1.85 2.07 -9.57
C VAL A 157 -2.47 2.50 -8.26
N LEU A 158 -3.52 3.31 -8.34
CA LEU A 158 -4.33 3.75 -7.21
C LEU A 158 -5.66 2.99 -7.29
N GLY A 159 -5.88 2.08 -6.36
CA GLY A 159 -7.15 1.36 -6.29
C GLY A 159 -8.15 2.06 -5.37
N SER A 160 -9.44 1.86 -5.64
CA SER A 160 -10.50 2.29 -4.74
C SER A 160 -10.56 1.44 -3.46
N VAL A 161 -11.15 1.98 -2.40
CA VAL A 161 -11.49 1.22 -1.19
C VAL A 161 -12.99 1.32 -0.95
N GLU A 162 -13.53 0.35 -0.23
CA GLU A 162 -14.90 0.38 0.27
C GLU A 162 -14.89 0.02 1.75
N PRO A 163 -15.55 0.77 2.64
CA PRO A 163 -15.66 0.40 4.03
C PRO A 163 -16.52 -0.88 4.16
N ASP A 164 -16.09 -1.79 5.03
CA ASP A 164 -16.85 -3.00 5.36
C ASP A 164 -18.21 -2.59 5.95
N PRO A 165 -19.33 -3.00 5.34
CA PRO A 165 -20.66 -2.69 5.87
C PRO A 165 -20.94 -3.39 7.20
N ALA A 166 -20.20 -4.45 7.56
CA ALA A 166 -20.38 -5.17 8.80
C ALA A 166 -20.05 -4.26 10.01
N GLY A 167 -21.06 -4.03 10.86
CA GLY A 167 -20.91 -3.18 12.03
C GLY A 167 -20.88 -1.66 11.75
N MET A 168 -21.14 -1.25 10.52
CA MET A 168 -21.20 0.17 10.12
C MET A 168 -22.65 0.67 10.11
N ASP A 169 -22.85 1.93 10.50
CA ASP A 169 -24.15 2.58 10.35
C ASP A 169 -24.55 2.65 8.87
N PRO A 170 -25.76 2.16 8.47
CA PRO A 170 -26.17 2.10 7.08
C PRO A 170 -26.25 3.48 6.41
N GLU A 171 -26.64 4.51 7.14
CA GLU A 171 -26.74 5.88 6.63
C GLU A 171 -25.36 6.49 6.41
N LEU A 172 -24.40 6.19 7.29
CA LEU A 172 -23.02 6.60 7.11
C LEU A 172 -22.40 5.91 5.88
N LEU A 173 -22.69 4.62 5.66
CA LEU A 173 -22.25 3.88 4.48
C LEU A 173 -22.84 4.47 3.19
N ARG A 174 -24.14 4.79 3.21
CA ARG A 174 -24.83 5.43 2.07
C ARG A 174 -24.15 6.75 1.70
N ARG A 175 -23.95 7.64 2.68
CA ARG A 175 -23.25 8.92 2.47
C ARG A 175 -21.84 8.75 1.98
N TRP A 176 -21.12 7.78 2.53
CA TRP A 176 -19.78 7.52 2.06
C TRP A 176 -19.78 7.14 0.56
N ARG A 177 -20.68 6.25 0.13
CA ARG A 177 -20.83 5.85 -1.27
C ARG A 177 -21.20 7.00 -2.19
N GLU A 178 -22.02 7.94 -1.73
CA GLU A 178 -22.36 9.16 -2.49
C GLU A 178 -21.17 10.07 -2.75
N HIS A 179 -20.22 10.15 -1.81
CA HIS A 179 -19.01 10.96 -1.95
C HIS A 179 -17.88 10.21 -2.65
N HIS A 180 -17.97 8.90 -2.77
CA HIS A 180 -16.94 8.02 -3.33
C HIS A 180 -17.56 7.08 -4.37
N PRO A 181 -18.07 7.62 -5.49
CA PRO A 181 -18.60 6.78 -6.56
C PRO A 181 -17.48 5.89 -7.12
N PHE A 182 -17.81 4.63 -7.36
CA PHE A 182 -16.90 3.65 -7.90
C PHE A 182 -16.81 3.79 -9.41
N HIS A 183 -15.65 4.21 -9.90
CA HIS A 183 -15.38 4.33 -11.34
C HIS A 183 -13.87 4.32 -11.60
N GLU A 184 -13.51 4.07 -12.84
CA GLU A 184 -12.14 4.24 -13.32
C GLU A 184 -11.75 5.73 -13.27
N ASP A 185 -10.45 6.02 -13.18
CA ASP A 185 -9.88 7.36 -13.13
C ASP A 185 -10.38 8.22 -11.94
N HIS A 186 -10.73 7.58 -10.82
CA HIS A 186 -11.14 8.26 -9.60
C HIS A 186 -10.01 9.14 -9.02
N PRO A 187 -10.33 10.25 -8.33
CA PRO A 187 -9.33 11.18 -7.79
C PRO A 187 -8.71 10.71 -6.46
N HIS A 188 -9.24 9.65 -5.87
CA HIS A 188 -8.90 9.23 -4.52
C HIS A 188 -7.54 8.54 -4.45
N ILE A 189 -6.85 8.70 -3.31
CA ILE A 189 -5.58 8.07 -3.00
C ILE A 189 -5.73 7.40 -1.63
N TYR A 190 -5.47 6.08 -1.59
CA TYR A 190 -5.59 5.27 -0.40
C TYR A 190 -4.33 4.42 -0.21
N GLY A 191 -3.66 4.56 0.94
CA GLY A 191 -2.52 3.72 1.29
C GLY A 191 -2.86 2.23 1.40
N ALA A 192 -4.14 1.93 1.69
CA ALA A 192 -4.67 0.56 1.74
C ALA A 192 -4.78 -0.13 0.37
N ASN A 193 -4.71 0.63 -0.74
CA ASN A 193 -4.81 0.08 -2.10
C ASN A 193 -3.93 0.86 -3.07
N PHE A 194 -2.62 0.65 -2.95
CA PHE A 194 -1.62 1.39 -3.70
C PHE A 194 -0.52 0.48 -4.23
N GLY A 195 -0.31 0.48 -5.54
CA GLY A 195 0.78 -0.20 -6.20
C GLY A 195 1.74 0.76 -6.87
N VAL A 196 3.04 0.47 -6.88
CA VAL A 196 4.04 1.31 -7.55
C VAL A 196 5.26 0.50 -7.97
N ARG A 197 5.79 0.78 -9.15
CA ARG A 197 7.06 0.22 -9.59
C ARG A 197 8.19 0.71 -8.69
N ALA A 198 9.03 -0.21 -8.20
CA ALA A 198 10.07 0.15 -7.24
C ALA A 198 11.06 1.20 -7.75
N SER A 199 11.33 1.26 -9.06
CA SER A 199 12.15 2.32 -9.66
C SER A 199 11.48 3.70 -9.57
N ALA A 200 10.18 3.79 -9.81
CA ALA A 200 9.40 5.02 -9.69
C ALA A 200 9.31 5.47 -8.23
N TYR A 201 9.05 4.53 -7.31
CA TYR A 201 9.07 4.75 -5.86
C TYR A 201 10.40 5.40 -5.40
N LEU A 202 11.52 4.82 -5.81
CA LEU A 202 12.85 5.33 -5.46
C LEU A 202 13.12 6.70 -6.08
N ALA A 203 12.74 6.90 -7.34
CA ALA A 203 12.90 8.18 -8.03
C ALA A 203 12.04 9.30 -7.43
N ALA A 204 10.86 8.96 -6.89
CA ALA A 204 9.98 9.91 -6.20
C ALA A 204 10.42 10.20 -4.75
N GLY A 205 11.44 9.51 -4.23
CA GLY A 205 11.95 9.70 -2.86
C GLY A 205 11.33 8.76 -1.82
N GLY A 206 10.40 7.87 -2.23
CA GLY A 206 9.73 6.92 -1.36
C GLY A 206 8.70 7.54 -0.41
N PHE A 207 8.20 6.74 0.54
CA PHE A 207 7.29 7.24 1.57
C PHE A 207 7.99 8.25 2.48
N ALA A 208 7.42 9.43 2.57
CA ALA A 208 7.88 10.48 3.48
C ALA A 208 7.66 10.06 4.95
N ARG A 209 8.59 10.46 5.82
CA ARG A 209 8.47 10.24 7.28
C ARG A 209 7.60 11.32 7.92
N ILE A 210 6.34 11.38 7.52
CA ILE A 210 5.33 12.29 8.04
C ILE A 210 4.26 11.51 8.81
N THR A 211 3.48 12.18 9.60
CA THR A 211 2.47 11.55 10.47
C THR A 211 1.24 11.06 9.71
N SER A 212 0.96 11.64 8.54
CA SER A 212 -0.18 11.30 7.68
C SER A 212 0.05 11.80 6.25
N GLU A 213 -0.75 11.31 5.28
CA GLU A 213 -0.73 11.70 3.87
C GLU A 213 0.58 11.35 3.12
N GLU A 214 1.33 10.37 3.62
CA GLU A 214 2.56 9.88 2.97
C GLU A 214 2.31 9.27 1.58
N ASP A 215 1.14 8.70 1.37
CA ASP A 215 0.66 8.18 0.09
C ASP A 215 0.38 9.32 -0.90
N ARG A 216 -0.32 10.37 -0.47
CA ARG A 216 -0.56 11.58 -1.28
C ARG A 216 0.74 12.28 -1.66
N ALA A 217 1.66 12.41 -0.71
CA ALA A 217 2.97 13.00 -0.96
C ALA A 217 3.77 12.20 -2.01
N LEU A 218 3.73 10.86 -1.93
CA LEU A 218 4.38 9.99 -2.90
C LEU A 218 3.73 10.11 -4.28
N VAL A 219 2.39 10.08 -4.38
CA VAL A 219 1.67 10.25 -5.65
C VAL A 219 1.94 11.61 -6.27
N HIS A 220 1.97 12.68 -5.47
CA HIS A 220 2.37 14.01 -5.96
C HIS A 220 3.80 13.98 -6.52
N GLY A 221 4.73 13.35 -5.81
CA GLY A 221 6.11 13.16 -6.25
C GLY A 221 6.25 12.37 -7.54
N LEU A 222 5.38 11.37 -7.78
CA LEU A 222 5.32 10.61 -9.03
C LEU A 222 4.79 11.48 -10.18
N ARG A 223 3.64 12.14 -9.96
CA ARG A 223 3.01 13.01 -10.98
C ARG A 223 3.90 14.17 -11.39
N SER A 224 4.59 14.83 -10.45
CA SER A 224 5.52 15.93 -10.74
C SER A 224 6.74 15.52 -11.57
N ARG A 225 7.02 14.21 -11.64
CA ARG A 225 8.10 13.63 -12.45
C ARG A 225 7.61 12.92 -13.70
N ALA A 226 6.35 13.16 -14.08
CA ALA A 226 5.72 12.61 -15.27
C ALA A 226 5.70 11.05 -15.30
N PHE A 227 5.65 10.40 -14.13
CA PHE A 227 5.34 8.98 -14.06
C PHE A 227 3.87 8.73 -14.37
N THR A 228 3.57 7.60 -15.02
CA THR A 228 2.22 7.18 -15.35
C THR A 228 1.51 6.65 -14.11
N VAL A 229 0.52 7.40 -13.60
CA VAL A 229 -0.30 7.02 -12.44
C VAL A 229 -1.72 6.75 -12.93
N THR A 230 -2.18 5.51 -12.77
CA THR A 230 -3.51 5.05 -13.17
C THR A 230 -4.38 4.84 -11.94
N ALA A 231 -5.59 5.36 -11.93
CA ALA A 231 -6.58 5.07 -10.90
C ALA A 231 -7.60 4.06 -11.44
N THR A 232 -8.01 3.08 -10.63
CA THR A 232 -8.91 2.00 -11.07
C THR A 232 -9.79 1.50 -9.93
N ASP A 233 -11.03 1.14 -10.27
CA ASP A 233 -11.95 0.45 -9.37
C ASP A 233 -11.84 -1.10 -9.48
N SER A 234 -11.15 -1.60 -10.47
CA SER A 234 -11.04 -3.04 -10.72
C SER A 234 -10.21 -3.81 -9.68
N THR A 235 -9.54 -3.10 -8.75
CA THR A 235 -8.77 -3.64 -7.63
C THR A 235 -9.37 -3.27 -6.28
N ARG A 236 -10.66 -2.96 -6.19
CA ARG A 236 -11.33 -2.46 -4.98
C ARG A 236 -11.02 -3.32 -3.76
N VAL A 237 -10.58 -2.67 -2.68
CA VAL A 237 -10.24 -3.28 -1.40
C VAL A 237 -11.33 -2.96 -0.39
N MET A 238 -11.75 -3.96 0.38
CA MET A 238 -12.65 -3.76 1.51
C MET A 238 -11.84 -3.46 2.76
N THR A 239 -12.04 -2.28 3.37
CA THR A 239 -11.33 -1.85 4.58
C THR A 239 -12.28 -1.72 5.78
N SER A 240 -11.75 -1.70 6.99
CA SER A 240 -12.58 -1.57 8.20
C SER A 240 -13.41 -0.29 8.19
N GLY A 241 -14.72 -0.44 8.44
CA GLY A 241 -15.67 0.67 8.58
C GLY A 241 -15.62 1.38 9.95
N ARG A 242 -14.62 1.08 10.80
CA ARG A 242 -14.50 1.66 12.14
C ARG A 242 -14.36 3.19 12.11
N THR A 243 -15.06 3.86 13.03
CA THR A 243 -14.97 5.32 13.20
C THR A 243 -13.94 5.74 14.27
N HIS A 244 -13.42 4.79 15.06
CA HIS A 244 -12.32 5.02 15.99
C HIS A 244 -11.00 4.99 15.23
N ALA A 245 -10.50 6.18 14.88
CA ALA A 245 -9.27 6.30 14.10
C ALA A 245 -8.04 6.00 14.97
N ARG A 246 -7.15 5.11 14.48
CA ARG A 246 -5.81 4.89 15.06
C ARG A 246 -4.80 5.92 14.54
N ALA A 247 -5.04 6.46 13.34
CA ALA A 247 -4.31 7.59 12.79
C ALA A 247 -5.16 8.87 12.88
N PRO A 248 -4.64 10.00 13.37
CA PRO A 248 -5.41 11.24 13.59
C PRO A 248 -6.17 11.76 12.37
N HIS A 249 -5.63 11.55 11.18
CA HIS A 249 -6.19 11.99 9.89
C HIS A 249 -6.42 10.82 8.92
N GLY A 250 -6.52 9.58 9.44
CA GLY A 250 -6.76 8.39 8.63
C GLY A 250 -8.24 8.21 8.24
N PHE A 251 -8.53 7.11 7.54
CA PHE A 251 -9.85 6.76 7.01
C PHE A 251 -10.95 6.76 8.08
N GLY A 252 -10.71 6.16 9.26
CA GLY A 252 -11.67 6.19 10.38
C GLY A 252 -11.95 7.58 10.93
N ALA A 253 -10.98 8.52 10.89
CA ALA A 253 -11.21 9.92 11.27
C ALA A 253 -12.11 10.63 10.25
N TYR A 254 -11.92 10.35 8.96
CA TYR A 254 -12.79 10.83 7.90
C TYR A 254 -14.22 10.30 8.05
N LEU A 255 -14.42 9.00 8.27
CA LEU A 255 -15.75 8.41 8.51
C LEU A 255 -16.43 9.04 9.72
N ARG A 256 -15.70 9.29 10.81
CA ARG A 256 -16.25 9.99 11.99
C ARG A 256 -16.70 11.41 11.68
N THR A 257 -15.96 12.14 10.86
CA THR A 257 -16.34 13.50 10.43
C THR A 257 -17.60 13.46 9.57
N LEU A 258 -17.68 12.51 8.65
CA LEU A 258 -18.85 12.30 7.80
C LEU A 258 -20.09 11.91 8.62
N GLY A 259 -19.92 11.10 9.67
CA GLY A 259 -20.99 10.71 10.59
C GLY A 259 -21.49 11.86 11.48
N ARG A 260 -20.60 12.79 11.89
CA ARG A 260 -21.01 13.96 12.69
C ARG A 260 -21.89 14.97 11.92
N ALA A 261 -21.84 14.94 10.61
CA ALA A 261 -22.74 15.71 9.75
C ALA A 261 -24.14 15.09 9.61
N LEU A 262 -24.40 13.93 10.26
CA LEU A 262 -25.73 13.33 10.36
C LEU A 262 -26.59 14.10 11.39
N PRO A 263 -27.88 14.37 11.09
CA PRO A 263 -28.81 14.79 12.11
C PRO A 263 -28.92 13.69 13.19
N PRO A 264 -29.21 14.03 14.45
CA PRO A 264 -29.42 13.01 15.47
C PRO A 264 -30.55 12.07 15.03
N PRO A 265 -30.49 10.78 15.39
CA PRO A 265 -31.55 9.83 15.05
C PRO A 265 -32.88 10.40 15.56
N THR A 266 -33.88 10.51 14.67
CA THR A 266 -35.25 10.82 15.04
C THR A 266 -35.75 9.68 15.92
N ALA A 267 -36.08 10.00 17.17
CA ALA A 267 -36.60 9.06 18.16
C ALA A 267 -37.94 8.46 17.75
#